data_19ed823ee7de430e19c594e3ff8dfdf2
#
_entry.id   19ed823ee7de430e19c594e3ff8dfdf2
#
_cell.length_a   1.000
_cell.length_b   1.000
_cell.length_c   1.000
_cell.angle_alpha   90.00
_cell.angle_beta   90.00
_cell.angle_gamma   90.00
#
_symmetry.space_group_name_H-M   'P 1'
#
loop_
_entity.id
_entity.type
_entity.pdbx_description
1 polymer ?
#
loop_
_entity_poly.entity_id
_entity_poly.type
_entity_poly.pdbx_seq_one_letter_code
_entity_poly.pdbx_strand_id
1 'polypeptide(L)'
;MTADAFAVLESALFARAGELGGGEIHFLCPAHDDHDPSARYHPEKRTWFCDACQAGGGAKDLAKRLGVPEPEIAAANGRGKPDTEQPRRIVATYDYVDLQGELRMQSVRYDPKDFRQRRPDGTNGWIWKMDGIVPILYHLPELWGSDKAAPVLVCEGEKDVATAELLGFVATTNIGGAGKWRTEYTAALKDRDVVIVPDNDKAGYKHAQKVAESLLETANRVRVVQLPDLRDKGDLSDWVQAGGTREQLQDLIDAADDYTPGAPPLAPTAVGTGTPKRYHLTDMGNGERLADTYRGDAHYCYDRKTWLVWQSPRWLCDEEAAIVSRAKDVIRDMY
;
A
#
# COMPACT_ATOMS: atom_id res chain seq x y z
N MET A 1 22.30 20.41 29.36
CA MET A 1 20.88 20.02 29.43
C MET A 1 20.16 20.84 28.38
N THR A 2 19.94 20.26 27.20
CA THR A 2 19.13 20.87 26.15
C THR A 2 17.70 20.80 26.62
N ALA A 3 17.07 21.94 26.91
CA ALA A 3 15.63 21.99 27.19
C ALA A 3 14.88 21.38 26.03
N ASP A 4 13.91 20.51 26.33
CA ASP A 4 13.02 19.95 25.34
C ASP A 4 12.37 21.12 24.60
N ALA A 5 12.59 21.19 23.29
CA ALA A 5 12.14 22.32 22.48
C ALA A 5 10.59 22.47 22.46
N PHE A 6 9.86 21.39 22.82
CA PHE A 6 8.41 21.48 23.06
C PHE A 6 8.06 22.12 24.39
N ALA A 7 8.91 21.99 25.40
CA ALA A 7 8.71 22.67 26.68
C ALA A 7 8.69 24.21 26.53
N VAL A 8 9.43 24.73 25.54
CA VAL A 8 9.43 26.18 25.21
C VAL A 8 8.08 26.58 24.59
N LEU A 9 7.57 25.81 23.65
CA LEU A 9 6.26 26.07 23.05
C LEU A 9 5.14 25.93 24.09
N GLU A 10 5.13 24.86 24.87
CA GLU A 10 4.15 24.64 25.92
C GLU A 10 4.18 25.72 26.98
N SER A 11 5.38 26.17 27.38
CA SER A 11 5.55 27.32 28.30
C SER A 11 4.94 28.59 27.70
N ALA A 12 5.10 28.84 26.40
CA ALA A 12 4.50 30.00 25.74
C ALA A 12 2.95 29.87 25.66
N LEU A 13 2.41 28.67 25.55
CA LEU A 13 0.97 28.42 25.62
C LEU A 13 0.42 28.68 27.00
N PHE A 14 1.08 28.21 28.07
CA PHE A 14 0.68 28.47 29.44
C PHE A 14 0.76 29.96 29.79
N ALA A 15 1.70 30.72 29.22
CA ALA A 15 1.77 32.18 29.38
C ALA A 15 0.58 32.91 28.73
N ARG A 16 -0.20 32.24 27.86
CA ARG A 16 -1.40 32.76 27.22
C ARG A 16 -2.69 32.15 27.82
N ALA A 17 -2.76 32.12 29.12
CA ALA A 17 -3.88 31.52 29.85
C ALA A 17 -4.13 30.04 29.51
N GLY A 18 -3.04 29.28 29.19
CA GLY A 18 -3.11 27.86 28.89
C GLY A 18 -3.49 27.04 30.11
N GLU A 19 -4.49 26.16 29.93
CA GLU A 19 -4.94 25.20 30.94
C GLU A 19 -4.88 23.79 30.38
N LEU A 20 -4.51 22.82 31.23
CA LEU A 20 -4.52 21.41 30.88
C LEU A 20 -5.95 20.84 31.07
N GLY A 21 -6.52 20.34 29.99
CA GLY A 21 -7.82 19.68 30.00
C GLY A 21 -7.85 18.49 29.03
N GLY A 22 -8.15 17.28 29.53
CA GLY A 22 -8.31 16.09 28.66
C GLY A 22 -7.08 15.67 27.84
N GLY A 23 -5.85 16.05 28.28
CA GLY A 23 -4.60 15.76 27.53
C GLY A 23 -4.27 16.82 26.45
N GLU A 24 -5.04 17.88 26.36
CA GLU A 24 -4.81 19.04 25.49
C GLU A 24 -4.55 20.31 26.31
N ILE A 25 -3.79 21.25 25.74
CA ILE A 25 -3.58 22.57 26.33
C ILE A 25 -4.55 23.55 25.67
N HIS A 26 -5.50 24.09 26.44
CA HIS A 26 -6.43 25.11 26.02
C HIS A 26 -5.81 26.48 26.24
N PHE A 27 -5.84 27.36 25.23
CA PHE A 27 -5.14 28.65 25.28
C PHE A 27 -5.83 29.71 24.41
N LEU A 28 -5.49 31.00 24.65
CA LEU A 28 -6.00 32.10 23.84
C LEU A 28 -5.44 32.04 22.42
N CYS A 29 -6.31 32.01 21.43
CA CYS A 29 -5.94 31.86 20.01
C CYS A 29 -5.05 33.01 19.52
N PRO A 30 -3.93 32.72 18.83
CA PRO A 30 -3.08 33.79 18.26
C PRO A 30 -3.57 34.29 16.89
N ALA A 31 -4.65 33.74 16.36
CA ALA A 31 -5.14 34.05 15.01
C ALA A 31 -6.29 35.06 15.00
N HIS A 32 -6.90 35.38 16.16
CA HIS A 32 -7.93 36.42 16.33
C HIS A 32 -7.84 37.03 17.72
N ASP A 33 -8.56 38.11 17.96
CA ASP A 33 -8.65 38.70 19.29
C ASP A 33 -9.52 37.79 20.17
N ASP A 34 -8.87 37.13 21.11
CA ASP A 34 -9.42 36.05 21.92
C ASP A 34 -9.30 36.41 23.40
N HIS A 35 -10.42 36.39 24.10
CA HIS A 35 -10.51 36.75 25.53
C HIS A 35 -10.81 35.52 26.41
N ASP A 36 -11.28 34.42 25.80
CA ASP A 36 -11.56 33.15 26.46
C ASP A 36 -10.83 32.04 25.69
N PRO A 37 -10.13 31.08 26.33
CA PRO A 37 -9.37 30.02 25.65
C PRO A 37 -10.21 29.21 24.66
N SER A 38 -10.16 29.59 23.38
CA SER A 38 -10.91 28.96 22.28
C SER A 38 -10.06 28.06 21.39
N ALA A 39 -8.75 28.04 21.63
CA ALA A 39 -7.81 27.17 20.92
C ALA A 39 -7.30 26.06 21.82
N ARG A 40 -7.00 24.92 21.21
CA ARG A 40 -6.45 23.75 21.85
C ARG A 40 -5.22 23.24 21.12
N TYR A 41 -4.22 22.82 21.86
CA TYR A 41 -3.00 22.17 21.36
C TYR A 41 -2.91 20.77 21.91
N HIS A 42 -2.71 19.79 21.03
CA HIS A 42 -2.53 18.39 21.38
C HIS A 42 -1.03 18.06 21.40
N PRO A 43 -0.39 17.87 22.57
CA PRO A 43 1.04 17.67 22.68
C PRO A 43 1.56 16.46 21.89
N GLU A 44 0.89 15.31 21.95
CA GLU A 44 1.31 14.10 21.26
C GLU A 44 1.19 14.21 19.74
N LYS A 45 0.09 14.79 19.23
CA LYS A 45 -0.14 14.98 17.79
C LYS A 45 0.61 16.19 17.24
N ARG A 46 1.05 17.10 18.13
CA ARG A 46 1.75 18.35 17.78
C ARG A 46 0.96 19.23 16.82
N THR A 47 -0.36 19.25 17.02
CA THR A 47 -1.31 20.03 16.22
C THR A 47 -2.13 20.93 17.11
N TRP A 48 -2.59 22.05 16.57
CA TRP A 48 -3.51 22.97 17.25
C TRP A 48 -4.69 23.30 16.37
N PHE A 49 -5.79 23.72 17.02
CA PHE A 49 -7.00 24.13 16.35
C PHE A 49 -7.77 25.10 17.25
N CYS A 50 -8.40 26.11 16.64
CA CYS A 50 -9.29 27.06 17.31
C CYS A 50 -10.75 26.80 16.90
N ASP A 51 -11.61 26.54 17.84
CA ASP A 51 -13.02 26.27 17.60
C ASP A 51 -13.78 27.54 17.18
N ALA A 52 -13.33 28.73 17.59
CA ALA A 52 -13.99 30.02 17.27
C ALA A 52 -13.67 30.47 15.84
N CYS A 53 -12.42 30.56 15.42
CA CYS A 53 -12.05 31.11 14.10
C CYS A 53 -11.66 30.03 13.07
N GLN A 54 -11.71 28.74 13.43
CA GLN A 54 -11.34 27.60 12.59
C GLN A 54 -9.88 27.59 12.11
N ALA A 55 -9.02 28.45 12.67
CA ALA A 55 -7.59 28.43 12.41
C ALA A 55 -6.95 27.21 13.07
N GLY A 56 -5.99 26.60 12.40
CA GLY A 56 -5.29 25.45 12.93
C GLY A 56 -4.04 25.13 12.13
N GLY A 57 -3.22 24.20 12.65
CA GLY A 57 -1.96 23.81 12.00
C GLY A 57 -1.09 22.93 12.86
N GLY A 58 0.17 22.77 12.45
CA GLY A 58 1.19 22.09 13.24
C GLY A 58 1.86 22.98 14.28
N ALA A 59 2.65 22.40 15.17
CA ALA A 59 3.39 23.12 16.20
C ALA A 59 4.28 24.24 15.64
N LYS A 60 4.84 24.05 14.43
CA LYS A 60 5.67 25.08 13.77
C LYS A 60 4.85 26.33 13.40
N ASP A 61 3.64 26.14 12.82
CA ASP A 61 2.75 27.26 12.51
C ASP A 61 2.32 28.00 13.78
N LEU A 62 1.96 27.25 14.83
CA LEU A 62 1.58 27.80 16.12
C LEU A 62 2.68 28.67 16.73
N ALA A 63 3.89 28.17 16.73
CA ALA A 63 5.02 28.87 17.30
C ALA A 63 5.37 30.17 16.53
N LYS A 64 5.30 30.13 15.20
CA LYS A 64 5.46 31.33 14.37
C LYS A 64 4.43 32.39 14.75
N ARG A 65 3.17 31.98 14.98
CA ARG A 65 2.10 32.88 15.42
C ARG A 65 2.30 33.42 16.84
N LEU A 66 2.94 32.62 17.69
CA LEU A 66 3.25 32.99 19.07
C LEU A 66 4.54 33.83 19.18
N GLY A 67 5.32 33.97 18.10
CA GLY A 67 6.58 34.68 18.10
C GLY A 67 7.71 33.94 18.82
N VAL A 68 7.61 32.64 18.97
CA VAL A 68 8.71 31.81 19.54
C VAL A 68 9.79 31.62 18.48
N PRO A 69 11.10 31.74 18.81
CA PRO A 69 12.21 31.69 17.87
C PRO A 69 12.25 30.40 17.04
N GLU A 70 12.36 30.51 15.72
CA GLU A 70 12.37 29.38 14.79
C GLU A 70 13.41 28.26 15.04
N PRO A 71 14.66 28.54 15.49
CA PRO A 71 15.63 27.48 15.75
C PRO A 71 15.21 26.49 16.82
N GLU A 72 14.55 26.94 17.86
CA GLU A 72 14.07 26.11 18.96
C GLU A 72 12.93 25.19 18.48
N ILE A 73 12.13 25.65 17.54
CA ILE A 73 11.01 24.93 16.98
C ILE A 73 11.40 24.03 15.82
N ALA A 74 12.41 24.42 15.01
CA ALA A 74 12.95 23.55 13.98
C ALA A 74 13.51 22.25 14.58
N ALA A 75 14.13 22.32 15.77
CA ALA A 75 14.53 21.14 16.53
C ALA A 75 13.32 20.36 17.10
N ALA A 76 12.26 21.06 17.49
CA ALA A 76 11.05 20.46 18.05
C ALA A 76 10.09 19.89 17.01
N ASN A 77 10.02 20.51 15.81
CA ASN A 77 9.22 20.01 14.68
C ASN A 77 9.97 19.01 13.79
N GLY A 78 11.24 18.74 14.12
CA GLY A 78 11.83 17.52 13.58
C GLY A 78 10.87 16.39 13.92
N ARG A 79 10.22 15.82 12.92
CA ARG A 79 9.65 14.48 13.03
C ARG A 79 10.81 13.55 13.32
N GLY A 80 11.40 13.68 14.50
CA GLY A 80 12.17 12.63 15.11
C GLY A 80 11.18 11.57 15.55
N LYS A 81 10.76 10.72 14.63
CA LYS A 81 10.82 9.32 14.99
C LYS A 81 12.16 9.15 15.68
N PRO A 82 12.22 8.41 16.83
CA PRO A 82 13.50 8.10 17.43
C PRO A 82 14.44 7.63 16.32
N ASP A 83 15.68 8.04 16.37
CA ASP A 83 16.78 7.76 15.41
C ASP A 83 17.13 6.26 15.38
N THR A 84 16.10 5.42 15.21
CA THR A 84 16.15 4.00 14.85
C THR A 84 15.54 3.79 13.47
N GLU A 85 15.33 4.86 12.65
CA GLU A 85 15.09 4.66 11.25
C GLU A 85 16.36 4.03 10.66
N GLN A 86 16.31 2.71 10.50
CA GLN A 86 17.24 2.05 9.59
C GLN A 86 17.25 2.87 8.30
N PRO A 87 18.44 3.19 7.75
CA PRO A 87 18.53 4.01 6.56
C PRO A 87 17.64 3.40 5.49
N ARG A 88 16.70 4.16 4.96
CA ARG A 88 15.77 3.71 3.92
C ARG A 88 16.57 3.23 2.73
N ARG A 89 16.47 1.95 2.43
CA ARG A 89 17.14 1.33 1.28
C ARG A 89 16.15 1.22 0.13
N ILE A 90 16.57 1.63 -1.07
CA ILE A 90 15.81 1.34 -2.29
C ILE A 90 15.92 -0.16 -2.54
N VAL A 91 14.77 -0.83 -2.62
CA VAL A 91 14.67 -2.28 -2.86
C VAL A 91 14.16 -2.60 -4.25
N ALA A 92 13.44 -1.69 -4.89
CA ALA A 92 13.03 -1.80 -6.28
C ALA A 92 12.78 -0.42 -6.90
N THR A 93 12.92 -0.34 -8.21
CA THR A 93 12.54 0.81 -9.02
C THR A 93 11.74 0.31 -10.21
N TYR A 94 10.67 1.03 -10.55
CA TYR A 94 9.77 0.70 -11.64
C TYR A 94 9.74 1.86 -12.62
N ASP A 95 10.19 1.61 -13.83
CA ASP A 95 10.37 2.60 -14.89
C ASP A 95 9.08 2.74 -15.71
N TYR A 96 8.59 3.96 -15.80
CA TYR A 96 7.47 4.31 -16.66
C TYR A 96 8.03 4.99 -17.90
N VAL A 97 8.06 4.26 -19.01
CA VAL A 97 8.58 4.70 -20.29
C VAL A 97 7.44 5.00 -21.26
N ASP A 98 7.62 6.01 -22.11
CA ASP A 98 6.64 6.34 -23.14
C ASP A 98 6.81 5.46 -24.40
N LEU A 99 5.97 5.69 -25.40
CA LEU A 99 5.99 4.91 -26.66
C LEU A 99 7.26 5.12 -27.50
N GLN A 100 8.08 6.11 -27.17
CA GLN A 100 9.38 6.36 -27.78
C GLN A 100 10.52 5.66 -27.00
N GLY A 101 10.19 5.02 -25.86
CA GLY A 101 11.17 4.40 -24.98
C GLY A 101 11.83 5.38 -24.00
N GLU A 102 11.34 6.63 -23.93
CA GLU A 102 11.89 7.65 -23.04
C GLU A 102 11.35 7.49 -21.62
N LEU A 103 12.24 7.48 -20.63
CA LEU A 103 11.86 7.40 -19.22
C LEU A 103 11.16 8.69 -18.78
N ARG A 104 9.88 8.59 -18.46
CA ARG A 104 9.05 9.73 -18.04
C ARG A 104 9.03 9.91 -16.53
N MET A 105 8.95 8.82 -15.82
CA MET A 105 8.87 8.79 -14.36
C MET A 105 9.24 7.41 -13.81
N GLN A 106 9.50 7.35 -12.52
CA GLN A 106 9.87 6.13 -11.82
C GLN A 106 9.16 6.05 -10.47
N SER A 107 8.60 4.89 -10.17
CA SER A 107 8.15 4.52 -8.83
C SER A 107 9.31 3.85 -8.09
N VAL A 108 9.59 4.29 -6.88
CA VAL A 108 10.74 3.83 -6.07
C VAL A 108 10.21 3.23 -4.79
N ARG A 109 10.45 1.93 -4.59
CA ARG A 109 10.09 1.19 -3.38
C ARG A 109 11.24 1.13 -2.41
N TYR A 110 10.96 1.41 -1.16
CA TYR A 110 11.92 1.40 -0.05
C TYR A 110 11.65 0.26 0.94
N ASP A 111 12.67 -0.06 1.70
CA ASP A 111 12.61 -0.84 2.92
C ASP A 111 13.11 0.05 4.10
N PRO A 112 12.32 0.26 5.17
CA PRO A 112 10.92 -0.18 5.39
C PRO A 112 9.94 0.31 4.33
N LYS A 113 8.86 -0.44 4.08
CA LYS A 113 7.91 -0.25 2.97
C LYS A 113 7.41 1.20 2.88
N ASP A 114 7.89 1.90 1.89
CA ASP A 114 7.46 3.24 1.47
C ASP A 114 7.59 3.32 -0.06
N PHE A 115 6.81 4.19 -0.68
CA PHE A 115 6.88 4.43 -2.12
C PHE A 115 7.03 5.91 -2.38
N ARG A 116 7.96 6.25 -3.26
CA ARG A 116 8.16 7.62 -3.74
C ARG A 116 8.24 7.64 -5.25
N GLN A 117 7.86 8.76 -5.82
CA GLN A 117 7.89 8.97 -7.25
C GLN A 117 8.97 9.99 -7.58
N ARG A 118 9.68 9.75 -8.68
CA ARG A 118 10.69 10.66 -9.20
C ARG A 118 10.66 10.68 -10.73
N ARG A 119 11.22 11.71 -11.31
CA ARG A 119 11.41 11.85 -12.75
C ARG A 119 12.82 12.28 -13.08
N PRO A 120 13.33 12.00 -14.29
CA PRO A 120 14.61 12.52 -14.74
C PRO A 120 14.64 14.05 -14.69
N ASP A 121 15.80 14.63 -14.34
CA ASP A 121 16.04 16.07 -14.38
C ASP A 121 16.63 16.55 -15.71
N GLY A 122 16.88 15.61 -16.65
CA GLY A 122 17.53 15.87 -17.94
C GLY A 122 19.06 15.87 -17.91
N THR A 123 19.68 15.68 -16.72
CA THR A 123 21.14 15.74 -16.56
C THR A 123 21.72 14.57 -15.74
N ASN A 124 21.12 13.39 -15.83
CA ASN A 124 21.44 12.18 -15.07
C ASN A 124 21.07 12.20 -13.57
N GLY A 125 20.30 13.19 -13.13
CA GLY A 125 19.75 13.29 -11.77
C GLY A 125 18.25 13.05 -11.70
N TRP A 126 17.67 13.30 -10.50
CA TRP A 126 16.27 13.02 -10.22
C TRP A 126 15.56 14.20 -9.56
N ILE A 127 14.35 14.47 -10.02
CA ILE A 127 13.42 15.41 -9.39
C ILE A 127 12.33 14.58 -8.69
N TRP A 128 12.19 14.78 -7.37
CA TRP A 128 11.24 14.05 -6.51
C TRP A 128 9.84 14.71 -6.48
N LYS A 129 9.48 15.40 -7.55
CA LYS A 129 8.17 16.03 -7.73
C LYS A 129 7.63 15.67 -9.10
N MET A 130 6.33 15.45 -9.17
CA MET A 130 5.63 15.05 -10.39
C MET A 130 4.89 16.23 -11.07
N ASP A 131 5.12 17.45 -10.61
CA ASP A 131 4.48 18.66 -11.17
C ASP A 131 4.82 18.82 -12.65
N GLY A 132 3.81 19.06 -13.46
CA GLY A 132 3.94 19.28 -14.91
C GLY A 132 4.18 18.00 -15.74
N ILE A 133 4.14 16.81 -15.13
CA ILE A 133 4.22 15.54 -15.83
C ILE A 133 2.81 14.97 -16.05
N VAL A 134 2.49 14.68 -17.30
CA VAL A 134 1.34 13.84 -17.64
C VAL A 134 1.72 12.39 -17.34
N PRO A 135 1.07 11.74 -16.37
CA PRO A 135 1.42 10.38 -16.01
C PRO A 135 0.94 9.40 -17.10
N ILE A 136 1.72 8.35 -17.29
CA ILE A 136 1.44 7.26 -18.23
C ILE A 136 1.22 5.96 -17.46
N LEU A 137 0.65 4.97 -18.12
CA LEU A 137 0.53 3.62 -17.58
C LEU A 137 1.89 2.91 -17.53
N TYR A 138 2.07 2.01 -16.58
CA TYR A 138 3.24 1.15 -16.48
C TYR A 138 3.26 0.18 -17.66
N HIS A 139 4.45 -0.11 -18.20
CA HIS A 139 4.66 -0.94 -19.40
C HIS A 139 3.80 -0.52 -20.61
N LEU A 140 3.72 0.81 -20.82
CA LEU A 140 2.94 1.38 -21.93
C LEU A 140 3.39 0.90 -23.31
N PRO A 141 4.70 0.76 -23.64
CA PRO A 141 5.14 0.20 -24.93
C PRO A 141 4.67 -1.25 -25.14
N GLU A 142 4.78 -2.08 -24.12
CA GLU A 142 4.36 -3.50 -24.13
C GLU A 142 2.85 -3.60 -24.33
N LEU A 143 2.09 -2.79 -23.60
CA LEU A 143 0.65 -2.67 -23.75
C LEU A 143 0.27 -2.27 -25.18
N TRP A 144 0.97 -1.28 -25.74
CA TRP A 144 0.68 -0.78 -27.09
C TRP A 144 1.07 -1.77 -28.19
N GLY A 145 2.18 -2.49 -28.01
CA GLY A 145 2.69 -3.51 -28.94
C GLY A 145 1.96 -4.85 -28.87
N SER A 146 1.10 -5.06 -27.85
CA SER A 146 0.39 -6.32 -27.67
C SER A 146 -0.79 -6.49 -28.63
N ASP A 147 -1.21 -7.73 -28.84
CA ASP A 147 -2.43 -8.01 -29.60
C ASP A 147 -3.64 -7.29 -28.96
N LYS A 148 -4.37 -6.56 -29.77
CA LYS A 148 -5.54 -5.80 -29.31
C LYS A 148 -6.69 -6.69 -28.85
N ALA A 149 -6.75 -7.93 -29.32
CA ALA A 149 -7.73 -8.92 -28.90
C ALA A 149 -7.40 -9.56 -27.56
N ALA A 150 -6.13 -9.48 -27.12
CA ALA A 150 -5.72 -10.00 -25.82
C ALA A 150 -6.28 -9.16 -24.68
N PRO A 151 -6.82 -9.77 -23.61
CA PRO A 151 -7.25 -9.05 -22.43
C PRO A 151 -6.05 -8.36 -21.75
N VAL A 152 -6.28 -7.14 -21.28
CA VAL A 152 -5.29 -6.35 -20.52
C VAL A 152 -5.67 -6.37 -19.06
N LEU A 153 -4.79 -6.88 -18.21
CA LEU A 153 -4.98 -6.85 -16.77
C LEU A 153 -4.56 -5.49 -16.21
N VAL A 154 -5.43 -4.86 -15.46
CA VAL A 154 -5.12 -3.65 -14.66
C VAL A 154 -5.00 -4.09 -13.21
N CYS A 155 -3.76 -4.14 -12.72
CA CYS A 155 -3.41 -4.50 -11.35
C CYS A 155 -3.27 -3.24 -10.47
N GLU A 156 -3.24 -3.41 -9.14
CA GLU A 156 -3.08 -2.27 -8.23
C GLU A 156 -1.64 -1.77 -8.16
N GLY A 157 -0.65 -2.66 -8.28
CA GLY A 157 0.77 -2.33 -8.17
C GLY A 157 1.68 -2.97 -9.21
N GLU A 158 2.88 -2.41 -9.36
CA GLU A 158 3.87 -2.84 -10.34
C GLU A 158 4.37 -4.28 -10.11
N LYS A 159 4.38 -4.74 -8.86
CA LYS A 159 4.71 -6.12 -8.50
C LYS A 159 3.72 -7.12 -9.10
N ASP A 160 2.44 -6.77 -9.08
CA ASP A 160 1.38 -7.62 -9.59
C ASP A 160 1.32 -7.61 -11.10
N VAL A 161 1.68 -6.50 -11.74
CA VAL A 161 1.91 -6.46 -13.19
C VAL A 161 3.00 -7.45 -13.58
N ALA A 162 4.16 -7.44 -12.92
CA ALA A 162 5.22 -8.40 -13.20
C ALA A 162 4.77 -9.85 -12.99
N THR A 163 3.94 -10.11 -11.98
CA THR A 163 3.36 -11.43 -11.73
C THR A 163 2.40 -11.85 -12.85
N ALA A 164 1.54 -10.94 -13.31
CA ALA A 164 0.64 -11.20 -14.43
C ALA A 164 1.39 -11.50 -15.73
N GLU A 165 2.47 -10.77 -15.99
CA GLU A 165 3.34 -10.99 -17.15
C GLU A 165 4.07 -12.33 -17.10
N LEU A 166 4.55 -12.76 -15.92
CA LEU A 166 5.11 -14.10 -15.72
C LEU A 166 4.09 -15.20 -16.03
N LEU A 167 2.81 -14.96 -15.79
CA LEU A 167 1.72 -15.84 -16.21
C LEU A 167 1.39 -15.69 -17.70
N GLY A 168 2.03 -14.79 -18.44
CA GLY A 168 1.85 -14.57 -19.87
C GLY A 168 0.65 -13.71 -20.25
N PHE A 169 0.17 -12.85 -19.34
CA PHE A 169 -0.86 -11.85 -19.62
C PHE A 169 -0.23 -10.50 -19.96
N VAL A 170 -0.93 -9.71 -20.76
CA VAL A 170 -0.63 -8.28 -20.90
C VAL A 170 -1.15 -7.57 -19.65
N ALA A 171 -0.31 -6.80 -18.99
CA ALA A 171 -0.70 -6.16 -17.74
C ALA A 171 -0.15 -4.74 -17.60
N THR A 172 -0.84 -3.94 -16.80
CA THR A 172 -0.46 -2.56 -16.50
C THR A 172 -0.97 -2.12 -15.14
N THR A 173 -0.48 -0.98 -14.66
CA THR A 173 -1.00 -0.26 -13.49
C THR A 173 -0.79 1.23 -13.64
N ASN A 174 -1.46 2.03 -12.81
CA ASN A 174 -1.20 3.45 -12.69
C ASN A 174 -0.17 3.74 -11.59
N ILE A 175 0.61 4.78 -11.75
CA ILE A 175 1.56 5.19 -10.70
C ILE A 175 0.84 5.61 -9.42
N GLY A 176 1.35 5.14 -8.28
CA GLY A 176 0.85 5.49 -6.96
C GLY A 176 -0.33 4.66 -6.47
N GLY A 177 -0.69 3.58 -7.18
CA GLY A 177 -1.65 2.56 -6.73
C GLY A 177 -3.09 3.04 -6.55
N ALA A 178 -3.78 2.43 -5.60
CA ALA A 178 -5.20 2.64 -5.34
C ALA A 178 -5.61 4.11 -5.18
N GLY A 179 -6.72 4.48 -5.80
CA GLY A 179 -7.30 5.82 -5.71
C GLY A 179 -6.62 6.90 -6.56
N LYS A 180 -5.53 6.57 -7.28
CA LYS A 180 -4.76 7.52 -8.10
C LYS A 180 -5.05 7.42 -9.60
N TRP A 181 -6.08 6.68 -10.00
CA TRP A 181 -6.50 6.63 -11.38
C TRP A 181 -6.88 8.01 -11.93
N ARG A 182 -6.43 8.30 -13.16
CA ARG A 182 -6.66 9.56 -13.87
C ARG A 182 -7.26 9.29 -15.25
N THR A 183 -7.95 10.27 -15.78
CA THR A 183 -8.59 10.18 -17.11
C THR A 183 -7.57 9.96 -18.23
N GLU A 184 -6.36 10.48 -18.07
CA GLU A 184 -5.29 10.34 -19.06
C GLU A 184 -4.90 8.87 -19.33
N TYR A 185 -5.05 7.99 -18.33
CA TYR A 185 -4.77 6.56 -18.49
C TYR A 185 -5.80 5.86 -19.37
N THR A 186 -7.03 6.35 -19.37
CA THR A 186 -8.17 5.77 -20.11
C THR A 186 -7.90 5.70 -21.61
N ALA A 187 -7.24 6.72 -22.17
CA ALA A 187 -6.91 6.79 -23.59
C ALA A 187 -5.98 5.65 -24.04
N ALA A 188 -5.08 5.17 -23.18
CA ALA A 188 -4.16 4.09 -23.50
C ALA A 188 -4.87 2.70 -23.57
N LEU A 189 -6.05 2.59 -22.98
CA LEU A 189 -6.87 1.38 -22.94
C LEU A 189 -8.05 1.43 -23.93
N LYS A 190 -8.03 2.42 -24.84
CA LYS A 190 -9.08 2.55 -25.83
C LYS A 190 -9.20 1.30 -26.71
N ASP A 191 -10.44 0.88 -26.95
CA ASP A 191 -10.80 -0.29 -27.76
C ASP A 191 -10.17 -1.62 -27.26
N ARG A 192 -9.74 -1.70 -25.98
CA ARG A 192 -9.18 -2.92 -25.37
C ARG A 192 -10.24 -3.68 -24.58
N ASP A 193 -10.04 -4.98 -24.43
CA ASP A 193 -10.69 -5.80 -23.41
C ASP A 193 -9.91 -5.66 -22.11
N VAL A 194 -10.51 -5.03 -21.10
CA VAL A 194 -9.86 -4.69 -19.84
C VAL A 194 -10.40 -5.54 -18.71
N VAL A 195 -9.48 -6.13 -17.96
CA VAL A 195 -9.77 -6.95 -16.78
C VAL A 195 -9.08 -6.32 -15.57
N ILE A 196 -9.86 -5.84 -14.62
CA ILE A 196 -9.34 -5.21 -13.41
C ILE A 196 -9.23 -6.27 -12.32
N VAL A 197 -8.06 -6.37 -11.70
CA VAL A 197 -7.76 -7.32 -10.62
C VAL A 197 -7.42 -6.52 -9.36
N PRO A 198 -8.41 -6.30 -8.47
CA PRO A 198 -8.20 -5.54 -7.24
C PRO A 198 -7.48 -6.35 -6.16
N ASP A 199 -6.78 -5.66 -5.27
CA ASP A 199 -6.38 -6.23 -3.99
C ASP A 199 -7.63 -6.54 -3.15
N ASN A 200 -7.56 -7.56 -2.30
CA ASN A 200 -8.69 -8.02 -1.49
C ASN A 200 -8.91 -7.12 -0.26
N ASP A 201 -9.11 -5.83 -0.50
CA ASP A 201 -9.46 -4.88 0.54
C ASP A 201 -10.43 -3.79 0.05
N LYS A 202 -10.97 -3.01 0.98
CA LYS A 202 -11.94 -1.95 0.67
C LYS A 202 -11.36 -0.88 -0.27
N ALA A 203 -10.07 -0.59 -0.20
CA ALA A 203 -9.43 0.43 -1.03
C ALA A 203 -9.25 -0.07 -2.46
N GLY A 204 -8.81 -1.33 -2.64
CA GLY A 204 -8.69 -2.02 -3.93
C GLY A 204 -10.02 -2.12 -4.65
N TYR A 205 -11.09 -2.56 -3.99
CA TYR A 205 -12.43 -2.63 -4.62
C TYR A 205 -12.98 -1.26 -5.01
N LYS A 206 -12.81 -0.24 -4.16
CA LYS A 206 -13.19 1.12 -4.50
C LYS A 206 -12.39 1.66 -5.68
N HIS A 207 -11.10 1.31 -5.74
CA HIS A 207 -10.25 1.67 -6.86
C HIS A 207 -10.71 0.98 -8.15
N ALA A 208 -10.94 -0.33 -8.11
CA ALA A 208 -11.41 -1.11 -9.26
C ALA A 208 -12.72 -0.55 -9.82
N GLN A 209 -13.66 -0.21 -8.96
CA GLN A 209 -14.91 0.44 -9.38
C GLN A 209 -14.66 1.75 -10.12
N LYS A 210 -13.81 2.64 -9.56
CA LYS A 210 -13.45 3.91 -10.20
C LYS A 210 -12.79 3.71 -11.57
N VAL A 211 -11.88 2.73 -11.67
CA VAL A 211 -11.22 2.37 -12.94
C VAL A 211 -12.25 1.86 -13.94
N ALA A 212 -13.10 0.93 -13.54
CA ALA A 212 -14.14 0.36 -14.41
C ALA A 212 -15.07 1.44 -14.94
N GLU A 213 -15.62 2.29 -14.07
CA GLU A 213 -16.49 3.39 -14.46
C GLU A 213 -15.84 4.35 -15.46
N SER A 214 -14.54 4.62 -15.30
CA SER A 214 -13.81 5.52 -16.22
C SER A 214 -13.57 4.94 -17.61
N LEU A 215 -13.63 3.61 -17.74
CA LEU A 215 -13.32 2.88 -18.98
C LEU A 215 -14.55 2.54 -19.82
N LEU A 216 -15.75 2.62 -19.28
CA LEU A 216 -16.99 2.15 -19.92
C LEU A 216 -17.26 2.72 -21.31
N GLU A 217 -16.91 4.00 -21.54
CA GLU A 217 -17.12 4.66 -22.84
C GLU A 217 -15.92 4.53 -23.78
N THR A 218 -14.81 3.96 -23.28
CA THR A 218 -13.53 3.99 -24.02
C THR A 218 -13.01 2.60 -24.34
N ALA A 219 -13.09 1.66 -23.40
CA ALA A 219 -12.69 0.27 -23.61
C ALA A 219 -13.74 -0.50 -24.40
N ASN A 220 -13.33 -1.55 -25.10
CA ASN A 220 -14.25 -2.44 -25.81
C ASN A 220 -15.05 -3.31 -24.82
N ARG A 221 -14.42 -3.74 -23.73
CA ARG A 221 -15.01 -4.53 -22.66
C ARG A 221 -14.34 -4.22 -21.34
N VAL A 222 -15.10 -4.21 -20.25
CA VAL A 222 -14.58 -4.01 -18.89
C VAL A 222 -15.12 -5.08 -17.96
N ARG A 223 -14.24 -5.77 -17.28
CA ARG A 223 -14.57 -6.80 -16.28
C ARG A 223 -13.78 -6.55 -15.00
N VAL A 224 -14.30 -7.03 -13.88
CA VAL A 224 -13.58 -7.04 -12.61
C VAL A 224 -13.52 -8.46 -12.09
N VAL A 225 -12.31 -8.96 -11.88
CA VAL A 225 -12.06 -10.32 -11.42
C VAL A 225 -11.63 -10.30 -9.97
N GLN A 226 -12.41 -10.96 -9.11
CA GLN A 226 -12.06 -11.21 -7.73
C GLN A 226 -11.33 -12.54 -7.63
N LEU A 227 -10.13 -12.52 -7.08
CA LEU A 227 -9.37 -13.74 -6.86
C LEU A 227 -9.91 -14.49 -5.63
N PRO A 228 -10.19 -15.79 -5.74
CA PRO A 228 -10.72 -16.57 -4.62
C PRO A 228 -9.64 -16.80 -3.55
N ASP A 229 -10.08 -17.07 -2.32
CA ASP A 229 -9.26 -17.51 -1.19
C ASP A 229 -8.10 -16.56 -0.81
N LEU A 230 -8.17 -15.30 -1.24
CA LEU A 230 -7.22 -14.29 -0.80
C LEU A 230 -7.49 -13.87 0.64
N ARG A 231 -6.42 -13.79 1.43
CA ARG A 231 -6.46 -13.16 2.76
C ARG A 231 -6.82 -11.67 2.63
N ASP A 232 -7.20 -11.07 3.75
CA ASP A 232 -7.35 -9.61 3.81
C ASP A 232 -6.08 -8.90 3.31
N LYS A 233 -6.24 -7.93 2.42
CA LYS A 233 -5.17 -7.20 1.71
C LYS A 233 -4.24 -8.07 0.86
N GLY A 234 -4.68 -9.26 0.47
CA GLY A 234 -3.96 -10.11 -0.46
C GLY A 234 -4.06 -9.55 -1.89
N ASP A 235 -2.99 -9.73 -2.65
CA ASP A 235 -2.83 -9.26 -4.03
C ASP A 235 -2.69 -10.44 -5.02
N LEU A 236 -2.58 -10.16 -6.32
CA LEU A 236 -2.39 -11.19 -7.35
C LEU A 236 -1.13 -12.03 -7.10
N SER A 237 -0.06 -11.40 -6.63
CA SER A 237 1.18 -12.11 -6.34
C SER A 237 1.03 -13.06 -5.16
N ASP A 238 0.25 -12.68 -4.14
CA ASP A 238 -0.08 -13.56 -3.02
C ASP A 238 -0.90 -14.77 -3.50
N TRP A 239 -1.87 -14.54 -4.41
CA TRP A 239 -2.69 -15.60 -4.99
C TRP A 239 -1.84 -16.60 -5.79
N VAL A 240 -0.93 -16.12 -6.64
CA VAL A 240 -0.01 -16.98 -7.40
C VAL A 240 0.93 -17.74 -6.46
N GLN A 241 1.45 -17.06 -5.43
CA GLN A 241 2.30 -17.70 -4.41
C GLN A 241 1.55 -18.79 -3.64
N ALA A 242 0.25 -18.64 -3.47
CA ALA A 242 -0.63 -19.67 -2.87
C ALA A 242 -0.94 -20.84 -3.81
N GLY A 243 -0.47 -20.81 -5.06
CA GLY A 243 -0.63 -21.89 -6.05
C GLY A 243 -1.62 -21.58 -7.17
N GLY A 244 -2.04 -20.33 -7.30
CA GLY A 244 -2.86 -19.89 -8.43
C GLY A 244 -2.07 -20.00 -9.75
N THR A 245 -2.73 -20.49 -10.80
CA THR A 245 -2.10 -20.74 -12.10
C THR A 245 -2.67 -19.84 -13.19
N ARG A 246 -1.96 -19.81 -14.33
CA ARG A 246 -2.42 -19.12 -15.53
C ARG A 246 -3.83 -19.59 -15.96
N GLU A 247 -4.03 -20.91 -16.00
CA GLU A 247 -5.29 -21.52 -16.44
C GLU A 247 -6.43 -21.10 -15.52
N GLN A 248 -6.22 -21.15 -14.21
CA GLN A 248 -7.21 -20.72 -13.22
C GLN A 248 -7.55 -19.23 -13.36
N LEU A 249 -6.54 -18.38 -13.58
CA LEU A 249 -6.79 -16.96 -13.81
C LEU A 249 -7.55 -16.73 -15.11
N GLN A 250 -7.22 -17.47 -16.17
CA GLN A 250 -7.95 -17.40 -17.44
C GLN A 250 -9.42 -17.83 -17.26
N ASP A 251 -9.68 -18.93 -16.54
CA ASP A 251 -11.03 -19.39 -16.25
C ASP A 251 -11.84 -18.33 -15.48
N LEU A 252 -11.21 -17.65 -14.51
CA LEU A 252 -11.85 -16.55 -13.79
C LEU A 252 -12.16 -15.35 -14.70
N ILE A 253 -11.24 -15.02 -15.61
CA ILE A 253 -11.43 -13.96 -16.60
C ILE A 253 -12.58 -14.30 -17.55
N ASP A 254 -12.64 -15.53 -18.02
CA ASP A 254 -13.67 -15.98 -18.99
C ASP A 254 -15.06 -16.07 -18.35
N ALA A 255 -15.11 -16.42 -17.06
CA ALA A 255 -16.35 -16.49 -16.28
C ALA A 255 -16.84 -15.12 -15.77
N ALA A 256 -16.01 -14.10 -15.82
CA ALA A 256 -16.38 -12.78 -15.29
C ALA A 256 -17.39 -12.06 -16.20
N ASP A 257 -18.46 -11.58 -15.59
CA ASP A 257 -19.46 -10.74 -16.27
C ASP A 257 -18.90 -9.36 -16.61
N ASP A 258 -19.49 -8.73 -17.62
CA ASP A 258 -19.20 -7.36 -17.98
C ASP A 258 -19.60 -6.41 -16.84
N TYR A 259 -18.73 -5.45 -16.55
CA TYR A 259 -18.98 -4.47 -15.50
C TYR A 259 -20.22 -3.63 -15.80
N THR A 260 -21.15 -3.61 -14.87
CA THR A 260 -22.39 -2.83 -14.97
C THR A 260 -22.34 -1.64 -13.99
N PRO A 261 -22.53 -0.39 -14.46
CA PRO A 261 -22.62 0.78 -13.59
C PRO A 261 -23.72 0.63 -12.56
N GLY A 262 -23.45 1.03 -11.33
CA GLY A 262 -24.42 0.95 -10.23
C GLY A 262 -24.64 -0.45 -9.67
N ALA A 263 -23.86 -1.45 -10.10
CA ALA A 263 -23.79 -2.73 -9.41
C ALA A 263 -23.42 -2.53 -7.93
N PRO A 264 -23.87 -3.41 -7.03
CA PRO A 264 -23.46 -3.34 -5.62
C PRO A 264 -21.94 -3.22 -5.52
N PRO A 265 -21.40 -2.41 -4.59
CA PRO A 265 -19.97 -2.32 -4.41
C PRO A 265 -19.38 -3.72 -4.23
N LEU A 266 -18.34 -4.01 -4.99
CA LEU A 266 -17.54 -5.21 -4.76
C LEU A 266 -17.07 -5.17 -3.29
N ALA A 267 -17.27 -6.24 -2.58
CA ALA A 267 -16.82 -6.37 -1.20
C ALA A 267 -15.65 -7.35 -1.15
N PRO A 268 -14.71 -7.18 -0.21
CA PRO A 268 -13.71 -8.19 0.05
C PRO A 268 -14.41 -9.55 0.12
N THR A 269 -13.96 -10.49 -0.70
CA THR A 269 -14.37 -11.88 -0.50
C THR A 269 -13.94 -12.21 0.90
N ALA A 270 -14.91 -12.40 1.81
CA ALA A 270 -14.57 -13.08 3.04
C ALA A 270 -13.77 -14.31 2.58
N VAL A 271 -12.58 -14.49 3.15
CA VAL A 271 -11.88 -15.77 3.03
C VAL A 271 -12.99 -16.77 3.21
N GLY A 272 -13.39 -17.41 2.10
CA GLY A 272 -14.49 -18.34 2.15
C GLY A 272 -14.17 -19.19 3.35
N THR A 273 -15.10 -19.24 4.30
CA THR A 273 -15.20 -20.40 5.15
C THR A 273 -15.57 -21.51 4.19
N GLY A 274 -14.65 -21.80 3.25
CA GLY A 274 -14.64 -23.03 2.53
C GLY A 274 -14.79 -24.02 3.66
N THR A 275 -15.75 -24.90 3.56
CA THR A 275 -15.99 -25.95 4.55
C THR A 275 -14.64 -26.33 5.10
N PRO A 276 -14.36 -26.12 6.39
CA PRO A 276 -12.99 -26.17 6.91
C PRO A 276 -12.39 -27.45 6.39
N LYS A 277 -11.27 -27.34 5.65
CA LYS A 277 -10.64 -28.49 4.99
C LYS A 277 -10.52 -29.56 6.04
N ARG A 278 -11.33 -30.60 5.97
CA ARG A 278 -11.32 -31.68 6.94
C ARG A 278 -10.08 -32.51 6.65
N TYR A 279 -9.05 -32.25 7.39
CA TYR A 279 -7.87 -33.10 7.37
C TYR A 279 -8.20 -34.42 8.07
N HIS A 280 -7.81 -35.52 7.50
CA HIS A 280 -7.92 -36.80 8.18
C HIS A 280 -7.03 -36.81 9.43
N LEU A 281 -7.48 -37.50 10.49
CA LEU A 281 -6.70 -37.72 11.70
C LEU A 281 -5.65 -38.82 11.47
N THR A 282 -4.75 -38.59 10.53
CA THR A 282 -3.66 -39.46 10.11
C THR A 282 -2.38 -38.65 9.99
N ASP A 283 -1.24 -39.32 9.93
CA ASP A 283 0.06 -38.64 9.73
C ASP A 283 0.07 -37.79 8.45
N MET A 284 -0.54 -38.29 7.37
CA MET A 284 -0.68 -37.56 6.11
C MET A 284 -1.56 -36.33 6.30
N GLY A 285 -2.72 -36.45 6.94
CA GLY A 285 -3.63 -35.33 7.20
C GLY A 285 -3.02 -34.30 8.15
N ASN A 286 -2.21 -34.72 9.11
CA ASN A 286 -1.44 -33.82 9.99
C ASN A 286 -0.33 -33.11 9.21
N GLY A 287 0.33 -33.80 8.28
CA GLY A 287 1.31 -33.22 7.37
C GLY A 287 0.69 -32.17 6.44
N GLU A 288 -0.48 -32.45 5.86
CA GLU A 288 -1.23 -31.50 5.05
C GLU A 288 -1.65 -30.26 5.86
N ARG A 289 -2.12 -30.44 7.09
CA ARG A 289 -2.47 -29.35 8.00
C ARG A 289 -1.27 -28.48 8.34
N LEU A 290 -0.12 -29.07 8.65
CA LEU A 290 1.13 -28.37 8.89
C LEU A 290 1.57 -27.57 7.66
N ALA A 291 1.51 -28.18 6.46
CA ALA A 291 1.87 -27.55 5.22
C ALA A 291 0.96 -26.35 4.89
N ASP A 292 -0.34 -26.49 5.11
CA ASP A 292 -1.30 -25.40 4.86
C ASP A 292 -1.17 -24.26 5.90
N THR A 293 -0.89 -24.59 7.17
CA THR A 293 -0.72 -23.57 8.22
C THR A 293 0.55 -22.75 8.05
N TYR A 294 1.65 -23.37 7.62
CA TYR A 294 2.97 -22.71 7.53
C TYR A 294 3.50 -22.61 6.10
N ARG A 295 2.61 -22.60 5.11
CA ARG A 295 2.93 -22.58 3.67
C ARG A 295 3.94 -21.51 3.26
N GLY A 296 3.89 -20.32 3.88
CA GLY A 296 4.80 -19.20 3.61
C GLY A 296 6.06 -19.16 4.45
N ASP A 297 6.13 -19.99 5.49
CA ASP A 297 7.13 -19.85 6.56
C ASP A 297 8.04 -21.07 6.74
N ALA A 298 7.79 -22.16 6.02
CA ALA A 298 8.61 -23.37 6.09
C ALA A 298 8.64 -24.12 4.75
N HIS A 299 9.83 -24.52 4.31
CA HIS A 299 10.05 -25.32 3.12
C HIS A 299 11.05 -26.44 3.40
N TYR A 300 10.81 -27.63 2.85
CA TYR A 300 11.79 -28.71 2.89
C TYR A 300 12.71 -28.63 1.68
N CYS A 301 14.02 -28.50 1.93
CA CYS A 301 15.04 -28.51 0.90
C CYS A 301 15.58 -29.93 0.71
N TYR A 302 15.21 -30.59 -0.40
CA TYR A 302 15.60 -31.96 -0.69
C TYR A 302 17.12 -32.12 -0.89
N ASP A 303 17.77 -31.14 -1.51
CA ASP A 303 19.24 -31.20 -1.77
C ASP A 303 20.04 -31.15 -0.47
N ARG A 304 19.55 -30.36 0.50
CA ARG A 304 20.20 -30.20 1.82
C ARG A 304 19.67 -31.16 2.88
N LYS A 305 18.56 -31.87 2.56
CA LYS A 305 17.85 -32.77 3.48
C LYS A 305 17.48 -32.10 4.81
N THR A 306 17.09 -30.81 4.75
CA THR A 306 16.74 -30.03 5.92
C THR A 306 15.56 -29.12 5.63
N TRP A 307 14.88 -28.68 6.69
CA TRP A 307 13.87 -27.65 6.60
C TRP A 307 14.53 -26.27 6.52
N LEU A 308 13.93 -25.39 5.74
CA LEU A 308 14.20 -23.98 5.72
C LEU A 308 13.03 -23.27 6.40
N VAL A 309 13.31 -22.41 7.36
CA VAL A 309 12.31 -21.65 8.12
C VAL A 309 12.54 -20.17 7.85
N TRP A 310 11.45 -19.46 7.57
CA TRP A 310 11.52 -18.03 7.38
C TRP A 310 11.71 -17.34 8.74
N GLN A 311 12.80 -16.59 8.87
CA GLN A 311 13.07 -15.66 9.95
C GLN A 311 13.44 -14.33 9.33
N SER A 312 12.43 -13.47 9.19
CA SER A 312 12.57 -12.19 8.49
C SER A 312 13.91 -11.51 8.77
N PRO A 313 14.68 -11.15 7.74
CA PRO A 313 14.33 -11.10 6.31
C PRO A 313 14.91 -12.25 5.46
N ARG A 314 15.16 -13.41 6.01
CA ARG A 314 15.85 -14.51 5.29
C ARG A 314 15.37 -15.90 5.66
N TRP A 315 15.64 -16.84 4.77
CA TRP A 315 15.49 -18.28 5.01
C TRP A 315 16.70 -18.82 5.76
N LEU A 316 16.49 -19.54 6.85
CA LEU A 316 17.53 -20.21 7.62
C LEU A 316 17.30 -21.73 7.60
N CYS A 317 18.39 -22.49 7.63
CA CYS A 317 18.29 -23.92 7.92
C CYS A 317 17.74 -24.10 9.34
N ASP A 318 16.82 -25.04 9.50
CA ASP A 318 16.19 -25.33 10.80
C ASP A 318 17.13 -26.19 11.67
N GLU A 319 18.10 -25.57 12.29
CA GLU A 319 19.06 -26.21 13.19
C GLU A 319 18.50 -26.40 14.61
N GLU A 320 17.44 -25.64 14.97
CA GLU A 320 16.83 -25.63 16.28
C GLU A 320 15.52 -26.41 16.36
N ALA A 321 15.19 -27.18 15.33
CA ALA A 321 13.95 -27.95 15.23
C ALA A 321 12.67 -27.08 15.37
N ALA A 322 12.69 -25.86 14.86
CA ALA A 322 11.55 -24.94 14.87
C ALA A 322 10.34 -25.54 14.15
N ILE A 323 10.54 -26.38 13.12
CA ILE A 323 9.47 -27.11 12.44
C ILE A 323 8.75 -28.08 13.37
N VAL A 324 9.47 -28.69 14.31
CA VAL A 324 8.86 -29.60 15.31
C VAL A 324 7.98 -28.83 16.29
N SER A 325 8.40 -27.63 16.68
CA SER A 325 7.57 -26.75 17.52
C SER A 325 6.29 -26.36 16.78
N ARG A 326 6.40 -25.93 15.51
CA ARG A 326 5.27 -25.59 14.65
C ARG A 326 4.30 -26.76 14.47
N ALA A 327 4.82 -27.98 14.27
CA ALA A 327 3.99 -29.17 14.18
C ALA A 327 3.21 -29.45 15.49
N LYS A 328 3.84 -29.22 16.65
CA LYS A 328 3.17 -29.34 17.93
C LYS A 328 2.07 -28.29 18.11
N ASP A 329 2.27 -27.08 17.66
CA ASP A 329 1.28 -26.02 17.74
C ASP A 329 0.05 -26.35 16.88
N VAL A 330 0.26 -26.83 15.64
CA VAL A 330 -0.81 -27.33 14.76
C VAL A 330 -1.63 -28.45 15.41
N ILE A 331 -0.97 -29.36 16.13
CA ILE A 331 -1.68 -30.44 16.84
C ILE A 331 -2.44 -29.92 18.04
N ARG A 332 -1.90 -28.94 18.79
CA ARG A 332 -2.59 -28.32 19.93
C ARG A 332 -3.85 -27.58 19.51
N ASP A 333 -3.85 -26.92 18.37
CA ASP A 333 -5.01 -26.21 17.81
C ASP A 333 -6.13 -27.15 17.34
N MET A 334 -5.92 -28.48 17.38
CA MET A 334 -6.93 -29.47 17.05
C MET A 334 -7.84 -29.83 18.25
N TYR A 335 -7.45 -29.45 19.46
CA TYR A 335 -8.14 -29.79 20.71
C TYR A 335 -8.61 -28.56 21.48
#